data_4eea568435c160d0c0aa1ad15be30d30
#
_entry.id   4eea568435c160d0c0aa1ad15be30d30
#
_cell.length_a   1.000
_cell.length_b   1.000
_cell.length_c   1.000
_cell.angle_alpha   90.00
_cell.angle_beta   90.00
_cell.angle_gamma   90.00
#
_symmetry.space_group_name_H-M   'P 1'
#
loop_
_entity.id
_entity.type
_entity.pdbx_description
1 polymer ?
#
loop_
_entity_poly.entity_id
_entity_poly.type
_entity_poly.pdbx_seq_one_letter_code
_entity_poly.pdbx_strand_id
1 'polypeptide(L)'
;MYRLIQTKSCRYNNERYKFVSYYNTEEEAKHAMFDKAKGWFEPNYHGCKSWDKVVKEVNDKNSFSCKYLGSLEATQSYITIIKDSWLVSFSIKEVDEEADKAVLAERNKDYGKYKPLGIVYIAIFGILMFYKLITHHLHFWNLLFYFIFILIGILVMLADSKITQEDIDNEL
;
A
#
# COMPACT_ATOMS: atom_id res chain seq x y z
N MET A 1 -15.67 -6.59 10.77
CA MET A 1 -15.42 -5.75 9.56
C MET A 1 -14.54 -6.54 8.62
N TYR A 2 -14.73 -6.41 7.31
CA TYR A 2 -13.98 -7.15 6.30
C TYR A 2 -13.28 -6.19 5.36
N ARG A 3 -12.06 -6.51 4.92
CA ARG A 3 -11.35 -5.76 3.91
C ARG A 3 -11.22 -6.59 2.62
N LEU A 4 -11.54 -5.95 1.51
CA LEU A 4 -11.31 -6.45 0.17
C LEU A 4 -10.03 -5.82 -0.36
N ILE A 5 -9.03 -6.65 -0.61
CA ILE A 5 -7.74 -6.26 -1.15
C ILE A 5 -7.75 -6.62 -2.64
N GLN A 6 -7.58 -5.63 -3.49
CA GLN A 6 -7.37 -5.81 -4.92
C GLN A 6 -5.92 -5.49 -5.25
N THR A 7 -5.20 -6.45 -5.83
CA THR A 7 -3.86 -6.20 -6.38
C THR A 7 -3.88 -6.34 -7.90
N LYS A 8 -3.14 -5.49 -8.56
CA LYS A 8 -2.95 -5.51 -10.01
C LYS A 8 -1.48 -5.37 -10.31
N SER A 9 -0.90 -6.32 -11.03
CA SER A 9 0.50 -6.27 -11.44
C SER A 9 0.66 -6.54 -12.93
N CYS A 10 1.55 -5.80 -13.56
CA CYS A 10 1.92 -6.01 -14.96
C CYS A 10 3.23 -6.80 -15.03
N ARG A 11 3.26 -7.83 -15.90
CA ARG A 11 4.43 -8.71 -16.06
C ARG A 11 5.63 -8.05 -16.75
N TYR A 12 5.38 -6.98 -17.53
CA TYR A 12 6.43 -6.40 -18.38
C TYR A 12 7.16 -5.21 -17.79
N ASN A 13 6.52 -4.42 -16.92
CA ASN A 13 7.07 -3.16 -16.42
C ASN A 13 7.17 -3.05 -14.90
N ASN A 14 6.98 -4.16 -14.18
CA ASN A 14 6.97 -4.22 -12.71
C ASN A 14 5.97 -3.25 -12.03
N GLU A 15 5.01 -2.72 -12.77
CA GLU A 15 3.93 -1.91 -12.17
C GLU A 15 3.08 -2.76 -11.25
N ARG A 16 2.85 -2.23 -10.06
CA ARG A 16 1.97 -2.86 -9.06
C ARG A 16 1.05 -1.80 -8.49
N TYR A 17 -0.22 -2.15 -8.41
CA TYR A 17 -1.25 -1.32 -7.81
C TYR A 17 -1.97 -2.13 -6.77
N LYS A 18 -2.31 -1.50 -5.64
CA LYS A 18 -3.09 -2.10 -4.59
C LYS A 18 -4.20 -1.15 -4.17
N PHE A 19 -5.38 -1.71 -3.99
CA PHE A 19 -6.57 -1.00 -3.55
C PHE A 19 -7.21 -1.78 -2.42
N VAL A 20 -7.52 -1.10 -1.33
CA VAL A 20 -8.21 -1.69 -0.17
C VAL A 20 -9.56 -1.01 0.00
N SER A 21 -10.60 -1.80 0.22
CA SER A 21 -11.95 -1.31 0.50
C SER A 21 -12.50 -2.06 1.70
N TYR A 22 -13.23 -1.39 2.57
CA TYR A 22 -13.77 -1.94 3.81
C TYR A 22 -15.28 -2.14 3.72
N TYR A 23 -15.77 -3.23 4.31
CA TYR A 23 -17.17 -3.64 4.31
C TYR A 23 -17.57 -4.10 5.69
N ASN A 24 -18.86 -3.91 6.04
CA ASN A 24 -19.35 -4.30 7.36
C ASN A 24 -19.56 -5.81 7.49
N THR A 25 -19.95 -6.46 6.39
CA THR A 25 -20.22 -7.89 6.36
C THR A 25 -19.36 -8.61 5.32
N GLU A 26 -19.17 -9.91 5.52
CA GLU A 26 -18.48 -10.78 4.57
C GLU A 26 -19.22 -10.86 3.24
N GLU A 27 -20.55 -10.89 3.28
CA GLU A 27 -21.39 -10.98 2.08
C GLU A 27 -21.28 -9.72 1.21
N GLU A 28 -21.24 -8.53 1.82
CA GLU A 28 -20.98 -7.28 1.08
C GLU A 28 -19.61 -7.30 0.41
N ALA A 29 -18.58 -7.77 1.13
CA ALA A 29 -17.22 -7.87 0.60
C ALA A 29 -17.15 -8.90 -0.56
N LYS A 30 -17.83 -10.04 -0.44
CA LYS A 30 -17.95 -11.07 -1.51
C LYS A 30 -18.63 -10.49 -2.75
N HIS A 31 -19.78 -9.86 -2.58
CA HIS A 31 -20.52 -9.26 -3.68
C HIS A 31 -19.64 -8.23 -4.42
N ALA A 32 -18.99 -7.34 -3.68
CA ALA A 32 -18.09 -6.36 -4.25
C ALA A 32 -16.86 -6.98 -4.95
N MET A 33 -16.33 -8.08 -4.41
CA MET A 33 -15.25 -8.85 -5.03
C MET A 33 -15.67 -9.42 -6.39
N PHE A 34 -16.81 -10.06 -6.46
CA PHE A 34 -17.32 -10.64 -7.71
C PHE A 34 -17.68 -9.58 -8.73
N ASP A 35 -18.25 -8.46 -8.32
CA ASP A 35 -18.57 -7.34 -9.21
C ASP A 35 -17.32 -6.71 -9.82
N LYS A 36 -16.29 -6.45 -9.00
CA LYS A 36 -15.01 -5.92 -9.48
C LYS A 36 -14.29 -6.91 -10.40
N ALA A 37 -14.29 -8.18 -10.07
CA ALA A 37 -13.67 -9.23 -10.86
C ALA A 37 -14.36 -9.45 -12.22
N LYS A 38 -15.68 -9.26 -12.30
CA LYS A 38 -16.45 -9.33 -13.53
C LYS A 38 -15.91 -8.41 -14.62
N GLY A 39 -15.42 -7.22 -14.24
CA GLY A 39 -14.83 -6.26 -15.18
C GLY A 39 -13.56 -6.77 -15.88
N TRP A 40 -12.90 -7.78 -15.33
CA TRP A 40 -11.70 -8.41 -15.89
C TRP A 40 -12.00 -9.68 -16.66
N PHE A 41 -13.19 -10.22 -16.51
CA PHE A 41 -13.60 -11.46 -17.15
C PHE A 41 -13.88 -11.27 -18.65
N GLU A 42 -13.37 -12.19 -19.45
CA GLU A 42 -13.65 -12.27 -20.89
C GLU A 42 -13.92 -13.75 -21.27
N PRO A 43 -15.14 -14.07 -21.73
CA PRO A 43 -15.55 -15.45 -21.99
C PRO A 43 -14.61 -16.21 -22.93
N ASN A 44 -14.26 -15.60 -24.05
CA ASN A 44 -13.42 -16.24 -25.08
C ASN A 44 -11.96 -16.39 -24.62
N TYR A 45 -11.50 -15.54 -23.72
CA TYR A 45 -10.13 -15.56 -23.21
C TYR A 45 -9.95 -16.56 -22.05
N HIS A 46 -10.97 -16.71 -21.21
CA HIS A 46 -10.93 -17.61 -20.05
C HIS A 46 -11.59 -18.98 -20.29
N GLY A 47 -12.06 -19.25 -21.51
CA GLY A 47 -12.64 -20.57 -21.86
C GLY A 47 -13.95 -20.90 -21.13
N CYS A 48 -14.63 -19.90 -20.59
CA CYS A 48 -15.88 -20.05 -19.88
C CYS A 48 -16.99 -19.22 -20.56
N LYS A 49 -18.20 -19.77 -20.68
CA LYS A 49 -19.28 -19.17 -21.46
C LYS A 49 -19.83 -17.86 -20.87
N SER A 50 -19.86 -17.74 -19.54
CA SER A 50 -20.38 -16.55 -18.88
C SER A 50 -19.83 -16.39 -17.47
N TRP A 51 -19.85 -15.15 -16.94
CA TRP A 51 -19.51 -14.89 -15.55
C TRP A 51 -20.48 -15.55 -14.54
N ASP A 52 -21.78 -15.59 -14.88
CA ASP A 52 -22.78 -16.20 -14.03
C ASP A 52 -22.50 -17.69 -13.79
N LYS A 53 -21.91 -18.38 -14.78
CA LYS A 53 -21.46 -19.76 -14.61
C LYS A 53 -20.31 -19.86 -13.60
N VAL A 54 -19.36 -18.93 -13.63
CA VAL A 54 -18.26 -18.88 -12.66
C VAL A 54 -18.82 -18.70 -11.25
N VAL A 55 -19.70 -17.71 -11.06
CA VAL A 55 -20.34 -17.42 -9.76
C VAL A 55 -21.12 -18.64 -9.26
N LYS A 56 -21.90 -19.26 -10.14
CA LYS A 56 -22.67 -20.45 -9.78
C LYS A 56 -21.77 -21.62 -9.35
N GLU A 57 -20.70 -21.91 -10.09
CA GLU A 57 -19.79 -23.00 -9.73
C GLU A 57 -19.03 -22.71 -8.42
N VAL A 58 -18.66 -21.46 -8.15
CA VAL A 58 -18.06 -21.08 -6.86
C VAL A 58 -19.05 -21.28 -5.72
N ASN A 59 -20.32 -20.93 -5.91
CA ASN A 59 -21.35 -21.13 -4.88
C ASN A 59 -21.64 -22.61 -4.64
N ASP A 60 -21.69 -23.41 -5.70
CA ASP A 60 -22.05 -24.85 -5.63
C ASP A 60 -20.87 -25.71 -5.14
N LYS A 61 -19.65 -25.41 -5.59
CA LYS A 61 -18.45 -26.24 -5.40
C LYS A 61 -17.36 -25.59 -4.57
N ASN A 62 -17.58 -24.35 -4.10
CA ASN A 62 -16.62 -23.50 -3.38
C ASN A 62 -15.36 -23.12 -4.19
N SER A 63 -15.27 -23.52 -5.44
CA SER A 63 -14.13 -23.17 -6.31
C SER A 63 -14.46 -23.27 -7.78
N PHE A 64 -13.81 -22.44 -8.58
CA PHE A 64 -13.76 -22.49 -10.03
C PHE A 64 -12.33 -22.29 -10.51
N SER A 65 -11.89 -23.06 -11.50
CA SER A 65 -10.59 -22.87 -12.14
C SER A 65 -10.68 -23.14 -13.63
N CYS A 66 -10.13 -22.23 -14.42
CA CYS A 66 -9.99 -22.40 -15.86
C CYS A 66 -8.63 -21.86 -16.33
N LYS A 67 -7.98 -22.63 -17.21
CA LYS A 67 -6.70 -22.26 -17.84
C LYS A 67 -6.86 -22.45 -19.36
N TYR A 68 -7.18 -21.38 -20.06
CA TYR A 68 -7.27 -21.39 -21.51
C TYR A 68 -6.23 -20.43 -22.12
N LEU A 69 -6.63 -19.30 -22.68
CA LEU A 69 -5.71 -18.23 -23.07
C LEU A 69 -5.23 -17.45 -21.87
N GLY A 70 -6.09 -17.25 -20.87
CA GLY A 70 -5.80 -16.67 -19.58
C GLY A 70 -6.28 -17.55 -18.42
N SER A 71 -5.61 -17.47 -17.27
CA SER A 71 -6.00 -18.20 -16.07
C SER A 71 -7.05 -17.41 -15.30
N LEU A 72 -8.06 -18.13 -14.82
CA LEU A 72 -9.07 -17.66 -13.88
C LEU A 72 -9.21 -18.67 -12.77
N GLU A 73 -8.95 -18.27 -11.54
CA GLU A 73 -9.17 -19.07 -10.34
C GLU A 73 -10.05 -18.26 -9.38
N ALA A 74 -11.12 -18.84 -8.89
CA ALA A 74 -12.07 -18.18 -8.02
C ALA A 74 -12.52 -19.09 -6.89
N THR A 75 -12.60 -18.52 -5.69
CA THR A 75 -13.23 -19.10 -4.49
C THR A 75 -14.14 -18.05 -3.86
N GLN A 76 -14.80 -18.39 -2.76
CA GLN A 76 -15.66 -17.43 -2.05
C GLN A 76 -14.88 -16.26 -1.40
N SER A 77 -13.58 -16.42 -1.14
CA SER A 77 -12.76 -15.40 -0.49
C SER A 77 -11.60 -14.89 -1.35
N TYR A 78 -11.41 -15.44 -2.53
CA TYR A 78 -10.27 -15.14 -3.37
C TYR A 78 -10.57 -15.33 -4.85
N ILE A 79 -10.18 -14.37 -5.69
CA ILE A 79 -10.25 -14.48 -7.15
C ILE A 79 -8.93 -14.01 -7.73
N THR A 80 -8.37 -14.79 -8.66
CA THR A 80 -7.22 -14.39 -9.48
C THR A 80 -7.57 -14.51 -10.94
N ILE A 81 -7.25 -13.47 -11.69
CA ILE A 81 -7.47 -13.39 -13.14
C ILE A 81 -6.17 -13.00 -13.81
N ILE A 82 -5.73 -13.80 -14.76
CA ILE A 82 -4.63 -13.46 -15.66
C ILE A 82 -5.24 -13.17 -17.02
N LYS A 83 -5.06 -11.93 -17.49
CA LYS A 83 -5.50 -11.51 -18.80
C LYS A 83 -4.39 -10.69 -19.45
N ASP A 84 -3.93 -11.11 -20.63
CA ASP A 84 -2.81 -10.51 -21.35
C ASP A 84 -1.54 -10.45 -20.47
N SER A 85 -1.06 -9.25 -20.20
CA SER A 85 0.11 -9.01 -19.34
C SER A 85 -0.25 -8.76 -17.87
N TRP A 86 -1.53 -8.73 -17.53
CA TRP A 86 -2.00 -8.36 -16.20
C TRP A 86 -2.35 -9.57 -15.35
N LEU A 87 -1.85 -9.57 -14.13
CA LEU A 87 -2.32 -10.42 -13.03
C LEU A 87 -3.14 -9.53 -12.09
N VAL A 88 -4.40 -9.87 -11.91
CA VAL A 88 -5.31 -9.19 -10.98
C VAL A 88 -5.77 -10.19 -9.95
N SER A 89 -5.60 -9.87 -8.68
CA SER A 89 -6.07 -10.70 -7.57
C SER A 89 -6.99 -9.90 -6.66
N PHE A 90 -8.00 -10.57 -6.15
CA PHE A 90 -8.92 -10.05 -5.15
C PHE A 90 -8.91 -11.01 -3.97
N SER A 91 -8.81 -10.51 -2.75
CA SER A 91 -8.89 -11.34 -1.55
C SER A 91 -9.68 -10.63 -0.46
N ILE A 92 -10.50 -11.39 0.27
CA ILE A 92 -11.26 -10.91 1.42
C ILE A 92 -10.53 -11.39 2.67
N LYS A 93 -10.33 -10.48 3.62
CA LYS A 93 -9.79 -10.80 4.94
C LYS A 93 -10.66 -10.16 6.00
N GLU A 94 -10.91 -10.87 7.08
CA GLU A 94 -11.47 -10.29 8.28
C GLU A 94 -10.45 -9.32 8.90
N VAL A 95 -10.94 -8.17 9.36
CA VAL A 95 -10.12 -7.18 10.04
C VAL A 95 -10.09 -7.52 11.51
N ASP A 96 -8.95 -7.92 12.00
CA ASP A 96 -8.66 -8.04 13.42
C ASP A 96 -8.11 -6.68 13.92
N GLU A 97 -8.99 -5.85 14.44
CA GLU A 97 -8.62 -4.52 14.92
C GLU A 97 -7.60 -4.54 16.06
N GLU A 98 -7.60 -5.57 16.89
CA GLU A 98 -6.64 -5.69 17.99
C GLU A 98 -5.27 -6.06 17.46
N ALA A 99 -5.19 -7.03 16.53
CA ALA A 99 -3.95 -7.40 15.87
C ALA A 99 -3.38 -6.24 15.05
N ASP A 100 -4.21 -5.53 14.28
CA ASP A 100 -3.78 -4.36 13.50
C ASP A 100 -3.27 -3.23 14.42
N LYS A 101 -3.95 -2.96 15.55
CA LYS A 101 -3.48 -1.99 16.55
C LYS A 101 -2.18 -2.41 17.21
N ALA A 102 -2.00 -3.70 17.51
CA ALA A 102 -0.76 -4.23 18.08
C ALA A 102 0.42 -4.05 17.10
N VAL A 103 0.22 -4.37 15.83
CA VAL A 103 1.25 -4.18 14.77
C VAL A 103 1.59 -2.70 14.62
N LEU A 104 0.58 -1.80 14.60
CA LEU A 104 0.79 -0.36 14.55
C LEU A 104 1.57 0.15 15.77
N ALA A 105 1.21 -0.32 16.97
CA ALA A 105 1.88 0.07 18.21
C ALA A 105 3.35 -0.37 18.22
N GLU A 106 3.63 -1.59 17.79
CA GLU A 106 5.00 -2.12 17.71
C GLU A 106 5.85 -1.36 16.70
N ARG A 107 5.33 -1.15 15.48
CA ARG A 107 6.03 -0.40 14.42
C ARG A 107 6.24 1.08 14.77
N ASN A 108 5.33 1.68 15.53
CA ASN A 108 5.43 3.06 15.99
C ASN A 108 6.14 3.22 17.35
N LYS A 109 6.69 2.13 17.92
CA LYS A 109 7.36 2.15 19.23
C LYS A 109 8.48 3.18 19.32
N ASP A 110 9.28 3.32 18.26
CA ASP A 110 10.38 4.26 18.18
C ASP A 110 9.99 5.60 17.49
N TYR A 111 8.69 5.79 17.19
CA TYR A 111 8.21 7.02 16.57
C TYR A 111 8.52 8.24 17.45
N GLY A 112 9.06 9.27 16.83
CA GLY A 112 9.42 10.51 17.52
C GLY A 112 10.80 10.46 18.20
N LYS A 113 11.48 9.32 18.26
CA LYS A 113 12.78 9.14 18.93
C LYS A 113 13.88 10.05 18.35
N TYR A 114 13.89 10.23 17.05
CA TYR A 114 14.91 11.02 16.35
C TYR A 114 14.50 12.47 16.07
N LYS A 115 13.23 12.84 16.27
CA LYS A 115 12.75 14.21 16.08
C LYS A 115 13.52 15.25 16.89
N PRO A 116 13.82 15.03 18.20
CA PRO A 116 14.61 15.99 18.97
C PRO A 116 15.99 16.22 18.36
N LEU A 117 16.62 15.17 17.83
CA LEU A 117 17.92 15.29 17.19
C LEU A 117 17.85 16.18 15.94
N GLY A 118 16.85 15.97 15.08
CA GLY A 118 16.61 16.83 13.90
C GLY A 118 16.41 18.30 14.28
N ILE A 119 15.60 18.57 15.33
CA ILE A 119 15.36 19.92 15.84
C ILE A 119 16.67 20.55 16.32
N VAL A 120 17.49 19.80 17.07
CA VAL A 120 18.79 20.27 17.58
C VAL A 120 19.72 20.65 16.41
N TYR A 121 19.80 19.83 15.36
CA TYR A 121 20.58 20.14 14.16
C TYR A 121 20.11 21.46 13.51
N ILE A 122 18.82 21.61 13.29
CA ILE A 122 18.26 22.82 12.67
C ILE A 122 18.56 24.05 13.53
N ALA A 123 18.38 23.96 14.85
CA ALA A 123 18.59 25.05 15.78
C ALA A 123 20.08 25.50 15.81
N ILE A 124 21.01 24.55 16.00
CA ILE A 124 22.44 24.84 16.10
C ILE A 124 22.93 25.46 14.79
N PHE A 125 22.72 24.82 13.67
CA PHE A 125 23.25 25.30 12.40
C PHE A 125 22.52 26.53 11.88
N GLY A 126 21.23 26.70 12.20
CA GLY A 126 20.47 27.91 11.93
C GLY A 126 21.02 29.13 12.70
N ILE A 127 21.28 28.96 14.02
CA ILE A 127 21.87 30.03 14.86
C ILE A 127 23.27 30.38 14.37
N LEU A 128 24.11 29.39 14.07
CA LEU A 128 25.46 29.63 13.56
C LEU A 128 25.45 30.35 12.21
N MET A 129 24.56 29.97 11.31
CA MET A 129 24.39 30.66 10.03
C MET A 129 23.97 32.12 10.23
N PHE A 130 22.98 32.37 11.10
CA PHE A 130 22.48 33.71 11.41
C PHE A 130 23.55 34.59 12.04
N TYR A 131 24.34 34.06 13.00
CA TYR A 131 25.45 34.74 13.60
C TYR A 131 26.50 35.16 12.57
N LYS A 132 26.89 34.28 11.66
CA LYS A 132 27.85 34.56 10.58
C LYS A 132 27.32 35.58 9.57
N LEU A 133 26.02 35.59 9.33
CA LEU A 133 25.36 36.57 8.47
C LEU A 133 25.48 37.98 9.07
N ILE A 134 25.18 38.13 10.37
CA ILE A 134 25.25 39.44 11.07
C ILE A 134 26.68 39.96 11.14
N THR A 135 27.66 39.08 11.37
CA THR A 135 29.08 39.48 11.49
C THR A 135 29.75 39.70 10.14
N HIS A 136 29.03 39.63 9.02
CA HIS A 136 29.55 39.77 7.66
C HIS A 136 30.73 38.84 7.31
N HIS A 137 30.92 37.75 8.06
CA HIS A 137 31.96 36.74 7.84
C HIS A 137 31.40 35.48 7.08
N LEU A 138 30.35 35.70 6.29
CA LEU A 138 29.70 34.61 5.56
C LEU A 138 30.39 34.42 4.20
N HIS A 139 31.21 33.37 4.08
CA HIS A 139 31.71 32.90 2.80
C HIS A 139 30.74 31.91 2.18
N PHE A 140 30.69 31.83 0.85
CA PHE A 140 29.81 30.94 0.10
C PHE A 140 29.88 29.48 0.60
N TRP A 141 31.08 28.98 0.85
CA TRP A 141 31.29 27.60 1.35
C TRP A 141 30.72 27.37 2.75
N ASN A 142 30.77 28.36 3.61
CA ASN A 142 30.18 28.27 4.94
C ASN A 142 28.64 28.25 4.85
N LEU A 143 28.05 29.04 3.96
CA LEU A 143 26.62 29.05 3.72
C LEU A 143 26.14 27.65 3.24
N LEU A 144 26.83 27.09 2.26
CA LEU A 144 26.55 25.77 1.73
C LEU A 144 26.64 24.70 2.82
N PHE A 145 27.67 24.75 3.66
CA PHE A 145 27.86 23.84 4.79
C PHE A 145 26.69 23.90 5.77
N TYR A 146 26.28 25.06 6.24
CA TYR A 146 25.17 25.23 7.17
C TYR A 146 23.85 24.75 6.56
N PHE A 147 23.63 25.04 5.28
CA PHE A 147 22.45 24.61 4.55
C PHE A 147 22.34 23.09 4.48
N ILE A 148 23.45 22.39 4.21
CA ILE A 148 23.49 20.92 4.17
C ILE A 148 23.10 20.33 5.54
N PHE A 149 23.62 20.86 6.65
CA PHE A 149 23.30 20.33 7.98
C PHE A 149 21.86 20.64 8.41
N ILE A 150 21.31 21.78 8.04
CA ILE A 150 19.89 22.09 8.23
C ILE A 150 19.04 21.09 7.44
N LEU A 151 19.39 20.80 6.20
CA LEU A 151 18.70 19.86 5.35
C LEU A 151 18.76 18.43 5.92
N ILE A 152 19.90 18.00 6.46
CA ILE A 152 20.03 16.74 7.20
C ILE A 152 19.08 16.70 8.39
N GLY A 153 18.99 17.78 9.18
CA GLY A 153 18.06 17.88 10.30
C GLY A 153 16.60 17.71 9.86
N ILE A 154 16.22 18.34 8.75
CA ILE A 154 14.88 18.20 8.15
C ILE A 154 14.64 16.75 7.69
N LEU A 155 15.60 16.13 7.00
CA LEU A 155 15.50 14.74 6.55
C LEU A 155 15.34 13.76 7.70
N VAL A 156 16.08 13.96 8.81
CA VAL A 156 15.94 13.15 10.03
C VAL A 156 14.54 13.29 10.62
N MET A 157 13.96 14.48 10.64
CA MET A 157 12.59 14.70 11.11
C MET A 157 11.55 14.05 10.20
N LEU A 158 11.74 14.10 8.88
CA LEU A 158 10.84 13.50 7.89
C LEU A 158 10.94 11.97 7.89
N ALA A 159 12.14 11.42 8.06
CA ALA A 159 12.35 9.97 8.14
C ALA A 159 11.70 9.33 9.39
N ASP A 160 11.53 10.11 10.47
CA ASP A 160 10.85 9.69 11.69
C ASP A 160 9.32 9.96 11.58
N SER A 161 8.70 9.44 10.51
CA SER A 161 7.26 9.56 10.27
C SER A 161 6.49 8.42 10.92
N LYS A 162 5.29 8.72 11.41
CA LYS A 162 4.39 7.72 11.98
C LYS A 162 3.82 6.83 10.88
N ILE A 163 3.91 5.52 11.07
CA ILE A 163 3.27 4.53 10.20
C ILE A 163 1.77 4.56 10.47
N THR A 164 0.99 4.65 9.41
CA THR A 164 -0.48 4.67 9.45
C THR A 164 -1.06 3.32 9.08
N GLN A 165 -2.37 3.14 9.29
CA GLN A 165 -3.06 1.94 8.83
C GLN A 165 -2.98 1.78 7.31
N GLU A 166 -3.00 2.89 6.57
CA GLU A 166 -2.87 2.89 5.12
C GLU A 166 -1.50 2.34 4.66
N ASP A 167 -0.43 2.64 5.40
CA ASP A 167 0.91 2.10 5.12
C ASP A 167 0.93 0.58 5.31
N ILE A 168 0.31 0.06 6.37
CA ILE A 168 0.17 -1.39 6.61
C ILE A 168 -0.67 -2.04 5.53
N ASP A 169 -1.79 -1.44 5.16
CA ASP A 169 -2.66 -1.95 4.11
C ASP A 169 -1.95 -1.98 2.74
N ASN A 170 -0.99 -1.09 2.52
CA ASN A 170 -0.17 -1.06 1.31
C ASN A 170 0.94 -2.13 1.29
N GLU A 171 1.36 -2.65 2.44
CA GLU A 171 2.38 -3.69 2.55
C GLU A 171 1.81 -5.12 2.52
N LEU A 172 0.54 -5.31 2.93
CA LEU A 172 -0.14 -6.61 2.98
C LEU A 172 -0.65 -7.05 1.60
#